data_90941ea81b2543962412a10e68974e34
#
_entry.id   90941ea81b2543962412a10e68974e34
#
_cell.length_a   1.000
_cell.length_b   1.000
_cell.length_c   1.000
_cell.angle_alpha   90.00
_cell.angle_beta   90.00
_cell.angle_gamma   90.00
#
_symmetry.space_group_name_H-M   'P 1'
#
loop_
_entity.id
_entity.type
_entity.pdbx_description
1 polymer ?
#
loop_
_entity_poly.entity_id
_entity_poly.type
_entity_poly.pdbx_seq_one_letter_code
_entity_poly.pdbx_strand_id
1 'polypeptide(L)'
;MKPAVLFDVDGSLVDSNYLHVYAWVRAFDDEGLPVAAWQIHRCIGMDGSTLVRTLSKDAPDEVQERLSGGHSRYYRESTHLLAPLPGARALLRRVADLGLQVVLATSAPDDELEILRKVLDSEEVISKTTSSRDVDTAKPEPGIVQVALDRAGVDADHAVFVGDAVWDAQAAGGAGVPCIGLLSGGIAREELQAAGASPVFADPQDLLDHLDSTRIHELALHAASAEQQR
;
A
#
# COMPACT_ATOMS: atom_id res chain seq x y z
N MET A 1 -4.15 24.58 3.43
CA MET A 1 -3.78 23.32 2.77
C MET A 1 -4.54 22.22 3.48
N LYS A 2 -5.13 21.25 2.76
CA LYS A 2 -5.92 20.16 3.35
C LYS A 2 -4.98 18.96 3.55
N PRO A 3 -4.67 18.53 4.80
CA PRO A 3 -3.74 17.43 5.03
C PRO A 3 -4.22 16.11 4.41
N ALA A 4 -3.32 15.13 4.26
CA ALA A 4 -3.61 13.88 3.56
C ALA A 4 -3.22 12.64 4.39
N VAL A 5 -4.01 11.58 4.23
CA VAL A 5 -3.64 10.22 4.62
C VAL A 5 -3.38 9.42 3.36
N LEU A 6 -2.15 8.93 3.23
CA LEU A 6 -1.68 8.13 2.12
C LEU A 6 -1.84 6.66 2.50
N PHE A 7 -2.61 5.91 1.75
CA PHE A 7 -2.87 4.50 2.01
C PHE A 7 -2.21 3.62 0.95
N ASP A 8 -1.43 2.65 1.37
CA ASP A 8 -1.23 1.48 0.53
C ASP A 8 -2.54 0.70 0.39
N VAL A 9 -2.64 -0.17 -0.62
CA VAL A 9 -3.91 -0.85 -0.92
C VAL A 9 -3.82 -2.35 -0.64
N ASP A 10 -2.82 -3.02 -1.23
CA ASP A 10 -2.64 -4.46 -1.11
C ASP A 10 -2.17 -4.84 0.30
N GLY A 11 -2.92 -5.71 1.00
CA GLY A 11 -2.62 -6.07 2.39
C GLY A 11 -2.94 -4.98 3.43
N SER A 12 -3.17 -3.73 2.98
CA SER A 12 -3.50 -2.60 3.85
C SER A 12 -4.99 -2.28 3.88
N LEU A 13 -5.66 -2.29 2.73
CA LEU A 13 -7.10 -2.02 2.60
C LEU A 13 -7.86 -3.21 2.00
N VAL A 14 -7.19 -4.00 1.17
CA VAL A 14 -7.74 -5.19 0.50
C VAL A 14 -6.92 -6.41 0.90
N ASP A 15 -7.58 -7.50 1.20
CA ASP A 15 -6.95 -8.81 1.47
C ASP A 15 -6.50 -9.44 0.15
N SER A 16 -5.31 -9.09 -0.31
CA SER A 16 -4.74 -9.46 -1.61
C SER A 16 -3.36 -10.12 -1.53
N ASN A 17 -2.58 -9.89 -0.45
CA ASN A 17 -1.19 -10.32 -0.37
C ASN A 17 -0.98 -11.80 -0.66
N TYR A 18 -1.81 -12.67 -0.06
CA TYR A 18 -1.69 -14.12 -0.27
C TYR A 18 -2.17 -14.58 -1.65
N LEU A 19 -3.03 -13.81 -2.33
CA LEU A 19 -3.37 -14.04 -3.72
C LEU A 19 -2.19 -13.69 -4.64
N HIS A 20 -1.48 -12.61 -4.35
CA HIS A 20 -0.21 -12.30 -5.04
C HIS A 20 0.83 -13.39 -4.81
N VAL A 21 1.00 -13.85 -3.55
CA VAL A 21 1.92 -14.96 -3.23
C VAL A 21 1.57 -16.21 -4.04
N TYR A 22 0.29 -16.59 -4.06
CA TYR A 22 -0.20 -17.73 -4.86
C TYR A 22 0.11 -17.56 -6.35
N ALA A 23 -0.19 -16.40 -6.91
CA ALA A 23 0.04 -16.11 -8.32
C ALA A 23 1.53 -16.18 -8.69
N TRP A 24 2.39 -15.63 -7.85
CA TRP A 24 3.84 -15.72 -8.03
C TRP A 24 4.37 -17.15 -7.90
N VAL A 25 3.93 -17.92 -6.89
CA VAL A 25 4.31 -19.35 -6.76
C VAL A 25 4.02 -20.09 -8.05
N ARG A 26 2.82 -19.90 -8.64
CA ARG A 26 2.42 -20.52 -9.90
C ARG A 26 3.28 -20.06 -11.07
N ALA A 27 3.55 -18.76 -11.17
CA ALA A 27 4.37 -18.21 -12.24
C ALA A 27 5.81 -18.74 -12.21
N PHE A 28 6.43 -18.82 -11.04
CA PHE A 28 7.75 -19.36 -10.86
C PHE A 28 7.82 -20.89 -11.13
N ASP A 29 6.78 -21.63 -10.74
CA ASP A 29 6.70 -23.08 -11.00
C ASP A 29 6.58 -23.37 -12.51
N ASP A 30 5.77 -22.61 -13.25
CA ASP A 30 5.63 -22.74 -14.72
C ASP A 30 6.97 -22.53 -15.46
N GLU A 31 7.84 -21.67 -14.94
CA GLU A 31 9.16 -21.41 -15.53
C GLU A 31 10.26 -22.40 -15.03
N GLY A 32 9.90 -23.36 -14.20
CA GLY A 32 10.84 -24.32 -13.62
C GLY A 32 11.84 -23.70 -12.63
N LEU A 33 11.48 -22.56 -12.03
CA LEU A 33 12.25 -21.79 -11.05
C LEU A 33 11.52 -21.78 -9.69
N PRO A 34 11.33 -22.91 -9.00
CA PRO A 34 10.50 -22.96 -7.81
C PRO A 34 11.08 -22.09 -6.69
N VAL A 35 10.25 -21.21 -6.15
CA VAL A 35 10.56 -20.31 -5.01
C VAL A 35 9.61 -20.61 -3.88
N ALA A 36 10.11 -20.71 -2.65
CA ALA A 36 9.27 -20.95 -1.50
C ALA A 36 8.32 -19.77 -1.24
N ALA A 37 7.04 -20.06 -0.94
CA ALA A 37 6.00 -19.04 -0.75
C ALA A 37 6.37 -17.97 0.28
N TRP A 38 7.07 -18.34 1.38
CA TRP A 38 7.52 -17.37 2.38
C TRP A 38 8.55 -16.37 1.84
N GLN A 39 9.41 -16.78 0.87
CA GLN A 39 10.39 -15.88 0.24
C GLN A 39 9.65 -14.87 -0.65
N ILE A 40 8.65 -15.31 -1.38
CA ILE A 40 7.78 -14.45 -2.18
C ILE A 40 7.04 -13.46 -1.26
N HIS A 41 6.42 -13.96 -0.17
CA HIS A 41 5.72 -13.11 0.78
C HIS A 41 6.61 -11.98 1.34
N ARG A 42 7.88 -12.27 1.61
CA ARG A 42 8.85 -11.26 2.07
C ARG A 42 9.13 -10.15 1.05
N CYS A 43 8.80 -10.37 -0.21
CA CYS A 43 8.98 -9.40 -1.29
C CYS A 43 7.66 -8.70 -1.68
N ILE A 44 6.51 -9.11 -1.11
CA ILE A 44 5.24 -8.40 -1.35
C ILE A 44 5.34 -6.96 -0.82
N GLY A 45 4.78 -6.02 -1.57
CA GLY A 45 4.92 -4.57 -1.33
C GLY A 45 6.05 -3.89 -2.12
N MET A 46 7.00 -4.67 -2.68
CA MET A 46 7.87 -4.20 -3.75
C MET A 46 7.10 -4.13 -5.08
N ASP A 47 7.65 -3.43 -6.08
CA ASP A 47 7.15 -3.61 -7.44
C ASP A 47 7.50 -4.99 -8.01
N GLY A 48 6.65 -5.46 -8.96
CA GLY A 48 6.80 -6.78 -9.54
C GLY A 48 8.14 -7.01 -10.24
N SER A 49 8.74 -6.00 -10.85
CA SER A 49 10.01 -6.13 -11.57
C SER A 49 11.17 -6.36 -10.59
N THR A 50 11.18 -5.64 -9.48
CA THR A 50 12.18 -5.83 -8.41
C THR A 50 12.03 -7.18 -7.72
N LEU A 51 10.79 -7.61 -7.45
CA LEU A 51 10.50 -8.95 -6.91
C LEU A 51 11.01 -10.03 -7.85
N VAL A 52 10.66 -9.95 -9.13
CA VAL A 52 11.08 -10.94 -10.14
C VAL A 52 12.58 -11.01 -10.23
N ARG A 53 13.28 -9.88 -10.39
CA ARG A 53 14.73 -9.83 -10.47
C ARG A 53 15.41 -10.45 -9.24
N THR A 54 14.91 -10.11 -8.04
CA THR A 54 15.44 -10.61 -6.77
C THR A 54 15.29 -12.13 -6.64
N LEU A 55 14.09 -12.65 -6.93
CA LEU A 55 13.78 -14.06 -6.69
C LEU A 55 14.23 -14.97 -7.84
N SER A 56 14.30 -14.48 -9.07
CA SER A 56 14.83 -15.22 -10.22
C SER A 56 16.37 -15.19 -10.29
N LYS A 57 17.04 -14.44 -9.39
CA LYS A 57 18.51 -14.25 -9.38
C LYS A 57 19.02 -13.69 -10.70
N ASP A 58 18.40 -12.60 -11.15
CA ASP A 58 18.72 -11.92 -12.40
C ASP A 58 18.62 -12.84 -13.63
N ALA A 59 17.56 -13.67 -13.70
CA ALA A 59 17.27 -14.45 -14.91
C ALA A 59 17.16 -13.53 -16.14
N PRO A 60 17.35 -14.06 -17.38
CA PRO A 60 17.21 -13.27 -18.60
C PRO A 60 15.87 -12.53 -18.70
N ASP A 61 15.87 -11.36 -19.32
CA ASP A 61 14.70 -10.48 -19.42
C ASP A 61 13.46 -11.20 -19.95
N GLU A 62 13.62 -12.09 -20.95
CA GLU A 62 12.53 -12.90 -21.49
C GLU A 62 11.87 -13.81 -20.44
N VAL A 63 12.64 -14.33 -19.48
CA VAL A 63 12.14 -15.13 -18.36
C VAL A 63 11.40 -14.23 -17.37
N GLN A 64 11.97 -13.07 -17.07
CA GLN A 64 11.35 -12.09 -16.17
C GLN A 64 10.00 -11.59 -16.72
N GLU A 65 9.90 -11.35 -18.03
CA GLU A 65 8.63 -10.99 -18.69
C GLU A 65 7.60 -12.11 -18.60
N ARG A 66 8.00 -13.38 -18.80
CA ARG A 66 7.08 -14.52 -18.66
C ARG A 66 6.61 -14.71 -17.21
N LEU A 67 7.50 -14.53 -16.23
CA LEU A 67 7.13 -14.54 -14.81
C LEU A 67 6.10 -13.48 -14.48
N SER A 68 6.31 -12.24 -14.93
CA SER A 68 5.38 -11.13 -14.72
C SER A 68 4.03 -11.38 -15.41
N GLY A 69 4.05 -11.88 -16.64
CA GLY A 69 2.84 -12.26 -17.37
C GLY A 69 2.09 -13.42 -16.72
N GLY A 70 2.82 -14.41 -16.19
CA GLY A 70 2.29 -15.55 -15.43
C GLY A 70 1.60 -15.06 -14.15
N HIS A 71 2.25 -14.21 -13.37
CA HIS A 71 1.66 -13.61 -12.19
C HIS A 71 0.35 -12.89 -12.51
N SER A 72 0.34 -11.96 -13.47
CA SER A 72 -0.87 -11.20 -13.84
C SER A 72 -2.01 -12.12 -14.26
N ARG A 73 -1.72 -13.21 -14.99
CA ARG A 73 -2.72 -14.22 -15.37
C ARG A 73 -3.32 -14.90 -14.14
N TYR A 74 -2.49 -15.45 -13.25
CA TYR A 74 -2.96 -16.19 -12.07
C TYR A 74 -3.64 -15.30 -11.04
N TYR A 75 -3.17 -14.06 -10.88
CA TYR A 75 -3.81 -13.08 -10.02
C TYR A 75 -5.22 -12.75 -10.52
N ARG A 76 -5.40 -12.49 -11.83
CA ARG A 76 -6.73 -12.22 -12.42
C ARG A 76 -7.70 -13.39 -12.25
N GLU A 77 -7.23 -14.63 -12.33
CA GLU A 77 -8.06 -15.82 -12.06
C GLU A 77 -8.58 -15.85 -10.62
N SER A 78 -7.85 -15.24 -9.67
CA SER A 78 -8.12 -15.25 -8.23
C SER A 78 -8.86 -14.01 -7.74
N THR A 79 -9.10 -13.00 -8.57
CA THR A 79 -9.69 -11.71 -8.16
C THR A 79 -11.08 -11.82 -7.54
N HIS A 80 -11.81 -12.90 -7.82
CA HIS A 80 -13.11 -13.20 -7.20
C HIS A 80 -13.03 -13.50 -5.69
N LEU A 81 -11.82 -13.72 -5.15
CA LEU A 81 -11.54 -13.94 -3.73
C LEU A 81 -11.15 -12.65 -3.00
N LEU A 82 -10.90 -11.55 -3.73
CA LEU A 82 -10.55 -10.27 -3.12
C LEU A 82 -11.71 -9.75 -2.27
N ALA A 83 -11.39 -9.26 -1.08
CA ALA A 83 -12.33 -8.62 -0.18
C ALA A 83 -11.67 -7.42 0.52
N PRO A 84 -12.44 -6.38 0.86
CA PRO A 84 -11.91 -5.34 1.74
C PRO A 84 -11.56 -5.92 3.10
N LEU A 85 -10.44 -5.50 3.67
CA LEU A 85 -10.10 -5.84 5.05
C LEU A 85 -11.13 -5.26 6.03
N PRO A 86 -11.30 -5.87 7.23
CA PRO A 86 -12.19 -5.35 8.25
C PRO A 86 -11.93 -3.86 8.51
N GLY A 87 -12.99 -3.06 8.53
CA GLY A 87 -12.91 -1.62 8.79
C GLY A 87 -12.37 -0.74 7.66
N ALA A 88 -11.80 -1.29 6.57
CA ALA A 88 -11.16 -0.50 5.53
C ALA A 88 -12.04 0.61 4.96
N ARG A 89 -13.26 0.28 4.52
CA ARG A 89 -14.22 1.27 3.99
C ARG A 89 -14.61 2.32 5.02
N ALA A 90 -14.83 1.89 6.28
CA ALA A 90 -15.23 2.79 7.37
C ALA A 90 -14.07 3.73 7.74
N LEU A 91 -12.81 3.24 7.71
CA LEU A 91 -11.64 4.05 7.95
C LEU A 91 -11.48 5.14 6.87
N LEU A 92 -11.61 4.78 5.58
CA LEU A 92 -11.54 5.76 4.48
C LEU A 92 -12.62 6.85 4.62
N ARG A 93 -13.87 6.48 4.91
CA ARG A 93 -14.95 7.43 5.17
C ARG A 93 -14.65 8.31 6.37
N ARG A 94 -14.21 7.73 7.48
CA ARG A 94 -13.87 8.48 8.70
C ARG A 94 -12.77 9.51 8.45
N VAL A 95 -11.73 9.16 7.68
CA VAL A 95 -10.66 10.09 7.30
C VAL A 95 -11.23 11.25 6.46
N ALA A 96 -12.08 10.97 5.50
CA ALA A 96 -12.74 12.02 4.70
C ALA A 96 -13.66 12.92 5.54
N ASP A 97 -14.44 12.35 6.48
CA ASP A 97 -15.32 13.07 7.40
C ASP A 97 -14.55 13.99 8.37
N LEU A 98 -13.32 13.64 8.68
CA LEU A 98 -12.39 14.49 9.44
C LEU A 98 -11.83 15.67 8.61
N GLY A 99 -12.24 15.80 7.37
CA GLY A 99 -11.76 16.88 6.50
C GLY A 99 -10.39 16.60 5.86
N LEU A 100 -9.83 15.40 5.96
CA LEU A 100 -8.57 15.02 5.36
C LEU A 100 -8.74 14.51 3.93
N GLN A 101 -7.68 14.56 3.14
CA GLN A 101 -7.64 13.91 1.83
C GLN A 101 -7.33 12.41 2.02
N VAL A 102 -8.09 11.55 1.33
CA VAL A 102 -7.81 10.12 1.19
C VAL A 102 -7.04 9.91 -0.11
N VAL A 103 -5.81 9.44 -0.02
CA VAL A 103 -4.94 9.23 -1.19
C VAL A 103 -4.51 7.77 -1.24
N LEU A 104 -4.78 7.08 -2.33
CA LEU A 104 -4.26 5.73 -2.56
C LEU A 104 -2.85 5.83 -3.14
N ALA A 105 -1.86 5.28 -2.43
CA ALA A 105 -0.44 5.34 -2.78
C ALA A 105 0.10 3.92 -3.01
N THR A 106 -0.34 3.30 -4.11
CA THR A 106 -0.03 1.92 -4.45
C THR A 106 0.95 1.80 -5.60
N SER A 107 1.75 0.73 -5.62
CA SER A 107 2.61 0.31 -6.73
C SER A 107 1.91 -0.66 -7.68
N ALA A 108 0.61 -0.90 -7.52
CA ALA A 108 -0.16 -1.76 -8.42
C ALA A 108 -0.21 -1.19 -9.85
N PRO A 109 -0.17 -2.03 -10.90
CA PRO A 109 -0.50 -1.63 -12.27
C PRO A 109 -1.93 -1.11 -12.37
N ASP A 110 -2.21 -0.26 -13.37
CA ASP A 110 -3.53 0.39 -13.51
C ASP A 110 -4.70 -0.60 -13.60
N ASP A 111 -4.52 -1.72 -14.28
CA ASP A 111 -5.54 -2.74 -14.45
C ASP A 111 -5.84 -3.52 -13.13
N GLU A 112 -4.82 -3.76 -12.32
CA GLU A 112 -4.99 -4.33 -10.98
C GLU A 112 -5.62 -3.29 -10.04
N LEU A 113 -5.16 -2.04 -10.08
CA LEU A 113 -5.72 -0.94 -9.30
C LEU A 113 -7.21 -0.71 -9.60
N GLU A 114 -7.66 -0.83 -10.85
CA GLU A 114 -9.08 -0.74 -11.20
C GLU A 114 -9.91 -1.84 -10.51
N ILE A 115 -9.37 -3.06 -10.40
CA ILE A 115 -10.02 -4.16 -9.69
C ILE A 115 -10.08 -3.87 -8.18
N LEU A 116 -8.95 -3.46 -7.58
CA LEU A 116 -8.87 -3.13 -6.16
C LEU A 116 -9.83 -2.00 -5.78
N ARG A 117 -9.94 -0.95 -6.58
CA ARG A 117 -10.89 0.16 -6.36
C ARG A 117 -12.35 -0.32 -6.42
N LYS A 118 -12.70 -1.22 -7.37
CA LYS A 118 -14.03 -1.83 -7.41
C LYS A 118 -14.33 -2.66 -6.15
N VAL A 119 -13.32 -3.40 -5.66
CA VAL A 119 -13.45 -4.18 -4.41
C VAL A 119 -13.63 -3.25 -3.21
N LEU A 120 -12.87 -2.16 -3.12
CA LEU A 120 -13.00 -1.16 -2.05
C LEU A 120 -14.36 -0.45 -2.05
N ASP A 121 -14.94 -0.20 -3.24
CA ASP A 121 -16.25 0.44 -3.38
C ASP A 121 -16.38 1.70 -2.49
N SER A 122 -15.43 2.63 -2.63
CA SER A 122 -15.31 3.84 -1.80
C SER A 122 -14.83 5.06 -2.61
N GLU A 123 -15.18 5.08 -3.92
CA GLU A 123 -14.75 6.12 -4.87
C GLU A 123 -15.14 7.54 -4.41
N GLU A 124 -16.27 7.67 -3.71
CA GLU A 124 -16.82 8.95 -3.25
C GLU A 124 -15.92 9.68 -2.25
N VAL A 125 -15.02 8.95 -1.58
CA VAL A 125 -14.11 9.54 -0.57
C VAL A 125 -12.65 9.59 -1.03
N ILE A 126 -12.29 8.90 -2.12
CA ILE A 126 -10.92 8.89 -2.63
C ILE A 126 -10.63 10.20 -3.36
N SER A 127 -9.70 10.98 -2.83
CA SER A 127 -9.32 12.28 -3.37
C SER A 127 -8.34 12.16 -4.54
N LYS A 128 -7.35 11.29 -4.43
CA LYS A 128 -6.27 11.06 -5.39
C LYS A 128 -5.83 9.61 -5.37
N THR A 129 -5.20 9.17 -6.44
CA THR A 129 -4.64 7.82 -6.57
C THR A 129 -3.33 7.89 -7.33
N THR A 130 -2.34 7.05 -6.96
CA THR A 130 -1.13 6.80 -7.75
C THR A 130 -1.10 5.34 -8.20
N SER A 131 -0.28 5.03 -9.20
CA SER A 131 -0.05 3.67 -9.70
C SER A 131 1.43 3.47 -10.06
N SER A 132 1.81 2.25 -10.41
CA SER A 132 3.18 1.93 -10.82
C SER A 132 3.70 2.76 -12.00
N ARG A 133 2.80 3.31 -12.84
CA ARG A 133 3.18 4.15 -14.00
C ARG A 133 3.66 5.54 -13.63
N ASP A 134 3.41 5.96 -12.42
CA ASP A 134 3.71 7.33 -11.96
C ASP A 134 5.14 7.49 -11.46
N VAL A 135 5.89 6.39 -11.37
CA VAL A 135 7.24 6.36 -10.80
C VAL A 135 8.17 5.48 -11.61
N ASP A 136 9.42 5.90 -11.72
CA ASP A 136 10.50 5.11 -12.31
C ASP A 136 11.15 4.16 -11.29
N THR A 137 10.90 4.38 -10.00
CA THR A 137 11.48 3.61 -8.89
C THR A 137 10.39 3.14 -7.93
N ALA A 138 10.52 1.91 -7.46
CA ALA A 138 9.55 1.27 -6.59
C ALA A 138 9.95 1.33 -5.11
N LYS A 139 8.99 1.03 -4.22
CA LYS A 139 9.27 0.78 -2.81
C LYS A 139 10.43 -0.23 -2.68
N PRO A 140 11.43 0.02 -1.84
CA PRO A 140 11.47 0.97 -0.73
C PRO A 140 11.87 2.40 -1.09
N GLU A 141 12.12 2.73 -2.36
CA GLU A 141 12.42 4.10 -2.75
C GLU A 141 11.21 5.01 -2.53
N PRO A 142 11.41 6.30 -2.17
CA PRO A 142 10.33 7.20 -1.77
C PRO A 142 9.45 7.70 -2.93
N GLY A 143 9.74 7.33 -4.17
CA GLY A 143 9.12 7.90 -5.37
C GLY A 143 7.60 7.92 -5.33
N ILE A 144 6.95 6.79 -5.01
CA ILE A 144 5.48 6.71 -4.97
C ILE A 144 4.87 7.59 -3.89
N VAL A 145 5.54 7.73 -2.75
CA VAL A 145 5.10 8.59 -1.64
C VAL A 145 5.24 10.06 -2.05
N GLN A 146 6.33 10.42 -2.72
CA GLN A 146 6.54 11.79 -3.21
C GLN A 146 5.48 12.18 -4.25
N VAL A 147 5.17 11.29 -5.21
CA VAL A 147 4.09 11.53 -6.19
C VAL A 147 2.74 11.68 -5.49
N ALA A 148 2.47 10.88 -4.46
CA ALA A 148 1.23 11.00 -3.68
C ALA A 148 1.12 12.35 -2.95
N LEU A 149 2.21 12.85 -2.35
CA LEU A 149 2.29 14.18 -1.74
C LEU A 149 2.05 15.30 -2.77
N ASP A 150 2.71 15.22 -3.93
CA ASP A 150 2.57 16.19 -5.01
C ASP A 150 1.13 16.25 -5.53
N ARG A 151 0.48 15.08 -5.72
CA ARG A 151 -0.93 14.99 -6.14
C ARG A 151 -1.90 15.53 -5.10
N ALA A 152 -1.60 15.32 -3.83
CA ALA A 152 -2.37 15.86 -2.72
C ALA A 152 -2.13 17.37 -2.53
N GLY A 153 -1.03 17.89 -3.04
CA GLY A 153 -0.60 19.27 -2.86
C GLY A 153 -0.22 19.57 -1.40
N VAL A 154 0.47 18.63 -0.74
CA VAL A 154 0.88 18.74 0.67
C VAL A 154 2.36 18.40 0.85
N ASP A 155 2.97 18.98 1.87
CA ASP A 155 4.30 18.61 2.34
C ASP A 155 4.22 17.40 3.28
N ALA A 156 5.36 16.72 3.52
CA ALA A 156 5.47 15.55 4.38
C ALA A 156 4.90 15.77 5.80
N ASP A 157 5.09 16.95 6.38
CA ASP A 157 4.57 17.30 7.71
C ASP A 157 3.03 17.32 7.78
N HIS A 158 2.37 17.46 6.63
CA HIS A 158 0.91 17.49 6.50
C HIS A 158 0.34 16.16 5.98
N ALA A 159 1.14 15.09 6.05
CA ALA A 159 0.73 13.76 5.64
C ALA A 159 1.08 12.70 6.68
N VAL A 160 0.42 11.53 6.55
CA VAL A 160 0.77 10.29 7.22
C VAL A 160 0.53 9.14 6.24
N PHE A 161 1.41 8.15 6.24
CA PHE A 161 1.29 6.95 5.43
C PHE A 161 0.72 5.80 6.26
N VAL A 162 -0.11 4.96 5.66
CA VAL A 162 -0.64 3.73 6.27
C VAL A 162 -0.30 2.57 5.35
N GLY A 163 0.41 1.56 5.86
CA GLY A 163 0.85 0.41 5.08
C GLY A 163 1.13 -0.83 5.93
N ASP A 164 1.28 -1.98 5.30
CA ASP A 164 1.44 -3.29 5.95
C ASP A 164 2.80 -3.94 5.73
N ALA A 165 3.63 -3.38 4.85
CA ALA A 165 4.95 -3.91 4.51
C ALA A 165 6.10 -3.07 5.08
N VAL A 166 7.25 -3.69 5.29
CA VAL A 166 8.49 -2.97 5.64
C VAL A 166 8.87 -1.95 4.55
N TRP A 167 8.52 -2.24 3.31
CA TRP A 167 8.78 -1.40 2.14
C TRP A 167 7.99 -0.09 2.19
N ASP A 168 6.78 -0.11 2.74
CA ASP A 168 5.95 1.07 2.97
C ASP A 168 6.58 2.00 3.98
N ALA A 169 6.98 1.44 5.13
CA ALA A 169 7.62 2.20 6.19
C ALA A 169 8.93 2.85 5.72
N GLN A 170 9.74 2.11 4.94
CA GLN A 170 10.99 2.63 4.39
C GLN A 170 10.73 3.72 3.34
N ALA A 171 9.78 3.53 2.42
CA ALA A 171 9.44 4.52 1.41
C ALA A 171 8.88 5.81 2.05
N ALA A 172 7.98 5.67 3.02
CA ALA A 172 7.44 6.80 3.77
C ALA A 172 8.55 7.56 4.53
N GLY A 173 9.41 6.83 5.25
CA GLY A 173 10.57 7.41 5.94
C GLY A 173 11.54 8.12 5.01
N GLY A 174 11.81 7.55 3.82
CA GLY A 174 12.63 8.18 2.78
C GLY A 174 12.03 9.48 2.23
N ALA A 175 10.70 9.62 2.24
CA ALA A 175 9.98 10.85 1.89
C ALA A 175 9.76 11.79 3.09
N GLY A 176 10.21 11.43 4.29
CA GLY A 176 10.01 12.21 5.52
C GLY A 176 8.58 12.14 6.06
N VAL A 177 7.76 11.17 5.62
CA VAL A 177 6.37 11.00 6.03
C VAL A 177 6.29 9.98 7.18
N PRO A 178 5.65 10.31 8.32
CA PRO A 178 5.38 9.32 9.36
C PRO A 178 4.55 8.14 8.82
N CYS A 179 4.86 6.90 9.28
CA CYS A 179 4.17 5.70 8.84
C CYS A 179 3.46 5.02 9.99
N ILE A 180 2.19 4.67 9.79
CA ILE A 180 1.38 3.78 10.63
C ILE A 180 1.41 2.39 10.00
N GLY A 181 1.78 1.37 10.77
CA GLY A 181 1.85 -0.01 10.29
C GLY A 181 0.57 -0.80 10.54
N LEU A 182 0.26 -1.74 9.63
CA LEU A 182 -0.80 -2.72 9.78
C LEU A 182 -0.23 -4.14 9.73
N LEU A 183 -0.71 -5.02 10.63
CA LEU A 183 -0.28 -6.42 10.64
C LEU A 183 -1.02 -7.28 9.62
N SER A 184 -2.02 -6.72 8.95
CA SER A 184 -2.86 -7.43 7.97
C SER A 184 -2.09 -7.98 6.77
N GLY A 185 -0.92 -7.42 6.46
CA GLY A 185 -0.01 -7.96 5.44
C GLY A 185 0.78 -9.19 5.86
N GLY A 186 0.72 -9.58 7.15
CA GLY A 186 1.42 -10.76 7.67
C GLY A 186 2.88 -10.51 8.08
N ILE A 187 3.30 -9.25 8.18
CA ILE A 187 4.63 -8.86 8.70
C ILE A 187 4.56 -8.65 10.20
N ALA A 188 5.58 -9.09 10.93
CA ALA A 188 5.62 -8.96 12.38
C ALA A 188 5.73 -7.49 12.82
N ARG A 189 5.13 -7.19 14.00
CA ARG A 189 5.12 -5.83 14.58
C ARG A 189 6.53 -5.27 14.72
N GLU A 190 7.44 -6.08 15.24
CA GLU A 190 8.83 -5.72 15.49
C GLU A 190 9.57 -5.36 14.19
N GLU A 191 9.24 -6.03 13.09
CA GLU A 191 9.84 -5.76 11.79
C GLU A 191 9.31 -4.45 11.19
N LEU A 192 8.00 -4.19 11.27
CA LEU A 192 7.41 -2.92 10.86
C LEU A 192 7.97 -1.76 11.66
N GLN A 193 8.10 -1.92 12.98
CA GLN A 193 8.68 -0.91 13.87
C GLN A 193 10.17 -0.66 13.56
N ALA A 194 10.94 -1.71 13.30
CA ALA A 194 12.34 -1.58 12.91
C ALA A 194 12.51 -0.88 11.56
N ALA A 195 11.52 -1.00 10.66
CA ALA A 195 11.48 -0.29 9.39
C ALA A 195 11.01 1.18 9.52
N GLY A 196 10.50 1.60 10.69
CA GLY A 196 10.09 2.98 10.95
C GLY A 196 8.58 3.20 11.12
N ALA A 197 7.75 2.16 11.05
CA ALA A 197 6.30 2.30 11.26
C ALA A 197 5.99 2.42 12.76
N SER A 198 5.26 3.47 13.15
CA SER A 198 4.79 3.69 14.53
C SER A 198 3.60 4.67 14.53
N PRO A 199 2.47 4.32 15.18
CA PRO A 199 2.15 3.04 15.82
C PRO A 199 1.88 1.91 14.82
N VAL A 200 1.67 0.67 15.35
CA VAL A 200 1.30 -0.50 14.54
C VAL A 200 0.01 -1.11 15.09
N PHE A 201 -0.98 -1.30 14.22
CA PHE A 201 -2.31 -1.86 14.53
C PHE A 201 -2.49 -3.23 13.89
N ALA A 202 -3.50 -3.98 14.32
CA ALA A 202 -3.77 -5.31 13.78
C ALA A 202 -4.25 -5.24 12.31
N ASP A 203 -5.19 -4.33 12.04
CA ASP A 203 -5.83 -4.16 10.73
C ASP A 203 -6.48 -2.75 10.64
N PRO A 204 -7.16 -2.39 9.53
CA PRO A 204 -7.87 -1.13 9.40
C PRO A 204 -8.96 -0.89 10.47
N GLN A 205 -9.60 -1.95 10.99
CA GLN A 205 -10.60 -1.80 12.05
C GLN A 205 -9.95 -1.38 13.36
N ASP A 206 -8.84 -2.02 13.75
CA ASP A 206 -8.08 -1.66 14.96
C ASP A 206 -7.54 -0.23 14.86
N LEU A 207 -7.04 0.20 13.68
CA LEU A 207 -6.66 1.59 13.44
C LEU A 207 -7.84 2.55 13.59
N LEU A 208 -9.00 2.21 13.03
CA LEU A 208 -10.22 3.02 13.14
C LEU A 208 -10.67 3.18 14.60
N ASP A 209 -10.65 2.10 15.37
CA ASP A 209 -11.07 2.10 16.78
C ASP A 209 -10.14 2.95 17.67
N HIS A 210 -8.88 3.13 17.26
CA HIS A 210 -7.86 3.91 17.98
C HIS A 210 -7.45 5.21 17.27
N LEU A 211 -8.20 5.64 16.26
CA LEU A 211 -7.84 6.75 15.37
C LEU A 211 -7.51 8.04 16.12
N ASP A 212 -8.22 8.32 17.21
CA ASP A 212 -8.06 9.53 18.02
C ASP A 212 -6.68 9.62 18.73
N SER A 213 -5.93 8.52 18.80
CA SER A 213 -4.57 8.45 19.36
C SER A 213 -3.47 8.47 18.30
N THR A 214 -3.80 8.80 17.05
CA THR A 214 -2.87 8.72 15.93
C THR A 214 -2.54 10.07 15.30
N ARG A 215 -1.50 10.09 14.48
CA ARG A 215 -1.15 11.25 13.65
C ARG A 215 -2.30 11.70 12.74
N ILE A 216 -3.21 10.80 12.35
CA ILE A 216 -4.39 11.13 11.54
C ILE A 216 -5.27 12.14 12.29
N HIS A 217 -5.53 11.90 13.58
CA HIS A 217 -6.33 12.80 14.40
C HIS A 217 -5.62 14.15 14.62
N GLU A 218 -4.33 14.16 14.88
CA GLU A 218 -3.56 15.39 15.01
C GLU A 218 -3.66 16.28 13.76
N LEU A 219 -3.53 15.67 12.57
CA LEU A 219 -3.67 16.36 11.29
C LEU A 219 -5.09 16.97 11.13
N ALA A 220 -6.13 16.23 11.58
CA ALA A 220 -7.51 16.71 11.54
C ALA A 220 -7.72 17.93 12.47
N LEU A 221 -7.17 17.91 13.68
CA LEU A 221 -7.24 19.04 14.61
C LEU A 221 -6.54 20.29 14.05
N HIS A 222 -5.38 20.13 13.43
CA HIS A 222 -4.67 21.23 12.78
C HIS A 222 -5.46 21.82 11.61
N ALA A 223 -6.10 20.97 10.79
CA ALA A 223 -6.94 21.42 9.68
C ALA A 223 -8.14 22.26 10.19
N ALA A 224 -8.86 21.76 11.20
CA ALA A 224 -10.01 22.46 11.79
C ALA A 224 -9.62 23.84 12.41
N SER A 225 -8.48 23.91 13.07
CA SER A 225 -7.96 25.15 13.64
C SER A 225 -7.60 26.19 12.57
N ALA A 226 -7.05 25.76 11.43
CA ALA A 226 -6.71 26.64 10.32
C ALA A 226 -7.94 27.20 9.58
N GLU A 227 -9.06 26.45 9.56
CA GLU A 227 -10.32 26.90 8.97
C GLU A 227 -11.02 27.96 9.85
N GLN A 228 -10.92 27.87 11.17
CA GLN A 228 -11.51 28.84 12.12
C GLN A 228 -10.79 30.19 12.14
N GLN A 229 -9.57 30.28 11.61
CA GLN A 229 -8.77 31.50 11.56
C GLN A 229 -8.91 32.29 10.24
N ARG A 230 -9.72 31.78 9.29
CA ARG A 230 -10.01 32.41 7.99
C ARG A 230 -11.35 33.11 7.98
#